data_1ca4385870935abc8a4dbde8d0f934c0
#
_entry.id   1ca4385870935abc8a4dbde8d0f934c0
#
_cell.length_a   1.000
_cell.length_b   1.000
_cell.length_c   1.000
_cell.angle_alpha   90.00
_cell.angle_beta   90.00
_cell.angle_gamma   90.00
#
_symmetry.space_group_name_H-M   'P 1'
#
loop_
_entity.id
_entity.type
_entity.pdbx_description
1 polymer ?
#
loop_
_entity_poly.entity_id
_entity_poly.type
_entity_poly.pdbx_seq_one_letter_code
_entity_poly.pdbx_strand_id
1 'polypeptide(L)'
;MRTLRFLSLLCGILFACMGLAGEIDGMRFTHIGLEEGLSHSTIFGINQDKEGNLWFATYDGFNKYDGYNFTVYRHQYKNPKSIASDITRCVVIDNDNRIWIGTREGLSLYNHRKNEFSNFFYLNSAVFFLVRKFYMLR
;
A
#
# COMPACT_ATOMS: atom_id res chain seq x y z
N MET A 1 -43.96 -13.88 -47.35
CA MET A 1 -44.24 -13.59 -45.90
C MET A 1 -43.28 -14.25 -44.91
N ARG A 2 -42.69 -15.41 -45.21
CA ARG A 2 -41.71 -16.06 -44.29
C ARG A 2 -40.35 -15.36 -44.27
N THR A 3 -39.87 -14.82 -45.39
CA THR A 3 -38.59 -14.13 -45.47
C THR A 3 -38.56 -12.80 -44.70
N LEU A 4 -39.66 -12.08 -44.66
CA LEU A 4 -39.77 -10.80 -43.93
C LEU A 4 -39.68 -10.99 -42.39
N ARG A 5 -40.21 -12.11 -41.88
CA ARG A 5 -40.13 -12.46 -40.45
C ARG A 5 -38.73 -12.87 -40.00
N PHE A 6 -37.95 -13.51 -40.88
CA PHE A 6 -36.55 -13.84 -40.59
C PHE A 6 -35.65 -12.60 -40.57
N LEU A 7 -35.94 -11.62 -41.49
CA LEU A 7 -35.18 -10.37 -41.54
C LEU A 7 -35.40 -9.52 -40.26
N SER A 8 -36.63 -9.47 -39.73
CA SER A 8 -36.93 -8.73 -38.49
C SER A 8 -36.32 -9.36 -37.25
N LEU A 9 -36.24 -10.70 -37.18
CA LEU A 9 -35.58 -11.42 -36.10
C LEU A 9 -34.04 -11.22 -36.13
N LEU A 10 -33.46 -11.23 -37.32
CA LEU A 10 -32.02 -10.99 -37.52
C LEU A 10 -31.64 -9.57 -37.10
N CYS A 11 -32.47 -8.56 -37.46
CA CYS A 11 -32.27 -7.16 -37.06
C CYS A 11 -32.40 -6.96 -35.53
N GLY A 12 -33.33 -7.68 -34.88
CA GLY A 12 -33.48 -7.63 -33.42
C GLY A 12 -32.29 -8.21 -32.66
N ILE A 13 -31.70 -9.29 -33.18
CA ILE A 13 -30.49 -9.92 -32.59
C ILE A 13 -29.26 -9.01 -32.76
N LEU A 14 -29.11 -8.36 -33.93
CA LEU A 14 -28.05 -7.38 -34.18
C LEU A 14 -28.17 -6.15 -33.27
N PHE A 15 -29.39 -5.68 -33.01
CA PHE A 15 -29.61 -4.55 -32.11
C PHE A 15 -29.36 -4.89 -30.64
N ALA A 16 -29.66 -6.14 -30.23
CA ALA A 16 -29.38 -6.63 -28.88
C ALA A 16 -27.85 -6.79 -28.59
N CYS A 17 -27.05 -7.09 -29.62
CA CYS A 17 -25.58 -7.16 -29.47
C CYS A 17 -24.90 -5.79 -29.36
N MET A 18 -25.52 -4.72 -29.83
CA MET A 18 -24.95 -3.37 -29.70
C MET A 18 -25.13 -2.73 -28.32
N GLY A 19 -25.98 -3.31 -27.45
CA GLY A 19 -26.23 -2.80 -26.10
C GLY A 19 -25.29 -3.32 -24.99
N LEU A 20 -24.33 -4.19 -25.33
CA LEU A 20 -23.40 -4.80 -24.36
C LEU A 20 -21.97 -4.23 -24.43
N ALA A 21 -21.79 -3.05 -25.04
CA ALA A 21 -20.60 -2.25 -24.79
C ALA A 21 -20.76 -1.63 -23.40
N GLY A 22 -20.47 -2.41 -22.33
CA GLY A 22 -20.30 -1.85 -21.01
C GLY A 22 -19.24 -0.75 -21.11
N GLU A 23 -19.61 0.50 -20.80
CA GLU A 23 -18.65 1.55 -20.57
C GLU A 23 -17.66 1.02 -19.54
N ILE A 24 -16.42 0.80 -19.97
CA ILE A 24 -15.30 0.69 -19.05
C ILE A 24 -15.20 2.07 -18.46
N ASP A 25 -15.79 2.23 -17.27
CA ASP A 25 -15.73 3.47 -16.50
C ASP A 25 -14.25 3.85 -16.43
N GLY A 26 -13.90 4.97 -17.06
CA GLY A 26 -12.51 5.32 -17.37
C GLY A 26 -11.69 5.32 -16.09
N MET A 27 -10.70 4.43 -15.98
CA MET A 27 -9.77 4.42 -14.84
C MET A 27 -9.20 5.83 -14.66
N ARG A 28 -9.54 6.46 -13.55
CA ARG A 28 -8.99 7.75 -13.17
C ARG A 28 -7.72 7.52 -12.37
N PHE A 29 -6.58 7.94 -12.91
CA PHE A 29 -5.30 7.93 -12.20
C PHE A 29 -5.09 9.28 -11.54
N THR A 30 -4.74 9.27 -10.25
CA THR A 30 -4.32 10.46 -9.50
C THR A 30 -2.86 10.26 -9.12
N HIS A 31 -2.04 11.25 -9.44
CA HIS A 31 -0.64 11.27 -9.01
C HIS A 31 -0.58 11.76 -7.55
N ILE A 32 0.13 11.03 -6.70
CA ILE A 32 0.39 11.39 -5.31
C ILE A 32 1.90 11.33 -5.10
N GLY A 33 2.51 12.43 -4.75
CA GLY A 33 3.96 12.55 -4.67
C GLY A 33 4.43 13.51 -3.57
N LEU A 34 5.58 14.13 -3.81
CA LEU A 34 6.21 15.05 -2.86
C LEU A 34 5.37 16.30 -2.59
N GLU A 35 4.63 16.77 -3.59
CA GLU A 35 3.78 17.95 -3.48
C GLU A 35 2.61 17.72 -2.53
N GLU A 36 2.10 16.48 -2.46
CA GLU A 36 1.04 16.07 -1.54
C GLU A 36 1.56 15.69 -0.15
N GLY A 37 2.88 15.71 0.05
CA GLY A 37 3.49 15.48 1.37
C GLY A 37 4.21 14.15 1.57
N LEU A 38 4.39 13.35 0.51
CA LEU A 38 5.23 12.16 0.57
C LEU A 38 6.68 12.57 0.88
N SER A 39 7.34 11.89 1.81
CA SER A 39 8.66 12.30 2.30
C SER A 39 9.80 12.14 1.30
N HIS A 40 9.68 11.17 0.38
CA HIS A 40 10.71 10.89 -0.64
C HIS A 40 10.12 10.14 -1.83
N SER A 41 10.59 10.43 -3.04
CA SER A 41 10.12 9.81 -4.29
C SER A 41 10.52 8.34 -4.45
N THR A 42 11.59 7.89 -3.75
CA THR A 42 12.00 6.49 -3.77
C THR A 42 11.20 5.70 -2.75
N ILE A 43 10.26 4.90 -3.24
CA ILE A 43 9.39 4.03 -2.44
C ILE A 43 9.90 2.58 -2.58
N PHE A 44 10.16 1.91 -1.46
CA PHE A 44 10.60 0.53 -1.40
C PHE A 44 9.47 -0.47 -1.12
N GLY A 45 8.37 -0.01 -0.54
CA GLY A 45 7.22 -0.86 -0.24
C GLY A 45 5.98 -0.05 0.07
N ILE A 46 4.84 -0.62 -0.30
CA ILE A 46 3.51 -0.06 -0.02
C ILE A 46 2.64 -1.17 0.54
N ASN A 47 1.85 -0.87 1.56
CA ASN A 47 0.85 -1.78 2.09
C ASN A 47 -0.37 -1.00 2.59
N GLN A 48 -1.53 -1.67 2.70
CA GLN A 48 -2.77 -1.06 3.17
C GLN A 48 -3.22 -1.73 4.46
N ASP A 49 -3.57 -0.92 5.49
CA ASP A 49 -4.15 -1.43 6.72
C ASP A 49 -5.66 -1.71 6.61
N LYS A 50 -6.25 -2.29 7.66
CA LYS A 50 -7.67 -2.63 7.69
C LYS A 50 -8.58 -1.40 7.75
N GLU A 51 -8.06 -0.26 8.15
CA GLU A 51 -8.74 1.03 8.16
C GLU A 51 -8.72 1.73 6.79
N GLY A 52 -7.98 1.17 5.83
CA GLY A 52 -7.85 1.72 4.47
C GLY A 52 -6.70 2.70 4.29
N ASN A 53 -5.89 2.98 5.35
CA ASN A 53 -4.72 3.84 5.19
C ASN A 53 -3.63 3.12 4.40
N LEU A 54 -2.92 3.87 3.55
CA LEU A 54 -1.75 3.39 2.83
C LEU A 54 -0.47 3.74 3.61
N TRP A 55 0.43 2.78 3.66
CA TRP A 55 1.71 2.89 4.35
C TRP A 55 2.86 2.74 3.37
N PHE A 56 3.77 3.72 3.35
CA PHE A 56 4.88 3.78 2.40
C PHE A 56 6.21 3.69 3.13
N ALA A 57 7.01 2.70 2.77
CA ALA A 57 8.40 2.62 3.15
C ALA A 57 9.24 3.37 2.12
N THR A 58 9.93 4.45 2.53
CA THR A 58 10.71 5.30 1.64
C THR A 58 12.17 5.43 2.07
N TYR A 59 12.97 6.10 1.25
CA TYR A 59 14.38 6.37 1.56
C TYR A 59 14.55 7.41 2.68
N ASP A 60 13.57 8.28 2.93
CA ASP A 60 13.62 9.36 3.93
C ASP A 60 12.35 9.44 4.77
N GLY A 61 12.12 8.42 5.57
CA GLY A 61 11.00 8.32 6.50
C GLY A 61 9.99 7.23 6.13
N PHE A 62 9.11 6.97 7.06
CA PHE A 62 7.96 6.10 6.92
C PHE A 62 6.70 6.94 6.87
N ASN A 63 5.81 6.69 5.89
CA ASN A 63 4.69 7.55 5.62
C ASN A 63 3.37 6.80 5.78
N LYS A 64 2.39 7.46 6.40
CA LYS A 64 0.98 7.07 6.42
C LYS A 64 0.19 8.05 5.57
N TYR A 65 -0.67 7.54 4.68
CA TYR A 65 -1.62 8.33 3.90
C TYR A 65 -3.04 7.88 4.23
N ASP A 66 -3.88 8.81 4.68
CA ASP A 66 -5.25 8.54 5.12
C ASP A 66 -6.31 8.78 4.02
N GLY A 67 -5.86 9.02 2.78
CA GLY A 67 -6.70 9.39 1.65
C GLY A 67 -6.70 10.90 1.36
N TYR A 68 -6.20 11.71 2.30
CA TYR A 68 -6.16 13.18 2.21
C TYR A 68 -4.79 13.74 2.53
N ASN A 69 -4.16 13.25 3.60
CA ASN A 69 -2.92 13.81 4.14
C ASN A 69 -1.86 12.74 4.37
N PHE A 70 -0.59 13.15 4.25
CA PHE A 70 0.54 12.36 4.69
C PHE A 70 0.92 12.69 6.13
N THR A 71 1.16 11.65 6.93
CA THR A 71 1.87 11.73 8.20
C THR A 71 3.22 11.07 8.02
N VAL A 72 4.30 11.82 8.23
CA VAL A 72 5.67 11.35 8.06
C VAL A 72 6.30 11.03 9.41
N TYR A 73 6.80 9.82 9.57
CA TYR A 73 7.52 9.34 10.75
C TYR A 73 9.01 9.29 10.43
N ARG A 74 9.82 9.99 11.25
CA ARG A 74 11.28 10.02 11.14
C ARG A 74 11.94 9.60 12.44
N HIS A 75 13.15 9.10 12.31
CA HIS A 75 14.00 8.82 13.48
C HIS A 75 14.30 10.13 14.24
N GLN A 76 14.18 10.07 15.55
CA GLN A 76 14.47 11.20 16.43
C GLN A 76 15.58 10.80 17.41
N TYR A 77 16.69 11.49 17.32
CA TYR A 77 17.80 11.26 18.26
C TYR A 77 17.34 11.41 19.71
N LYS A 78 17.70 10.47 20.58
CA LYS A 78 17.25 10.39 22.00
C LYS A 78 15.78 10.05 22.23
N ASN A 79 14.99 9.74 21.20
CA ASN A 79 13.63 9.28 21.36
C ASN A 79 13.56 7.77 20.99
N PRO A 80 13.62 6.86 21.98
CA PRO A 80 13.60 5.41 21.71
C PRO A 80 12.24 4.93 21.16
N LYS A 81 11.22 5.80 21.18
CA LYS A 81 9.88 5.52 20.69
C LYS A 81 9.64 6.04 19.27
N SER A 82 10.62 6.70 18.66
CA SER A 82 10.61 7.00 17.22
C SER A 82 10.99 5.76 16.42
N ILE A 83 10.76 5.78 15.10
CA ILE A 83 11.21 4.70 14.20
C ILE A 83 12.74 4.52 14.28
N ALA A 84 13.22 3.29 14.07
CA ALA A 84 14.65 2.97 14.25
C ALA A 84 15.58 3.70 13.26
N SER A 85 15.11 3.98 12.03
CA SER A 85 15.88 4.70 11.00
C SER A 85 14.94 5.36 9.99
N ASP A 86 15.39 6.46 9.36
CA ASP A 86 14.66 7.12 8.29
C ASP A 86 14.66 6.28 7.00
N ILE A 87 15.70 5.45 6.79
CA ILE A 87 15.74 4.56 5.64
C ILE A 87 14.89 3.33 5.93
N THR A 88 13.66 3.33 5.44
CA THR A 88 12.72 2.22 5.55
C THR A 88 12.71 1.41 4.27
N ARG A 89 12.81 0.07 4.37
CA ARG A 89 12.99 -0.85 3.25
C ARG A 89 11.75 -1.64 2.90
N CYS A 90 10.93 -1.93 3.89
CA CYS A 90 9.71 -2.70 3.71
C CYS A 90 8.67 -2.37 4.77
N VAL A 91 7.42 -2.63 4.44
CA VAL A 91 6.30 -2.57 5.37
C VAL A 91 5.46 -3.83 5.21
N VAL A 92 5.14 -4.47 6.32
CA VAL A 92 4.27 -5.66 6.38
C VAL A 92 3.18 -5.42 7.40
N ILE A 93 1.95 -5.71 7.03
CA ILE A 93 0.79 -5.66 7.92
C ILE A 93 0.32 -7.08 8.13
N ASP A 94 0.29 -7.51 9.38
CA ASP A 94 -0.11 -8.87 9.74
C ASP A 94 -1.64 -9.01 9.92
N ASN A 95 -2.10 -10.23 10.18
CA ASN A 95 -3.52 -10.53 10.35
C ASN A 95 -4.17 -9.81 11.54
N ASP A 96 -3.38 -9.38 12.52
CA ASP A 96 -3.82 -8.59 13.67
C ASP A 96 -3.77 -7.08 13.42
N ASN A 97 -3.51 -6.67 12.16
CA ASN A 97 -3.34 -5.28 11.74
C ASN A 97 -2.15 -4.58 12.42
N ARG A 98 -1.12 -5.35 12.81
CA ARG A 98 0.12 -4.78 13.32
C ARG A 98 1.02 -4.41 12.16
N ILE A 99 1.61 -3.22 12.20
CA ILE A 99 2.45 -2.69 11.14
C ILE A 99 3.90 -2.88 11.51
N TRP A 100 4.58 -3.73 10.75
CA TRP A 100 5.98 -4.06 10.89
C TRP A 100 6.78 -3.35 9.81
N ILE A 101 7.82 -2.64 10.19
CA ILE A 101 8.66 -1.85 9.30
C ILE A 101 10.09 -2.35 9.39
N GLY A 102 10.61 -2.86 8.27
CA GLY A 102 12.03 -3.15 8.14
C GLY A 102 12.79 -1.88 7.79
N THR A 103 13.72 -1.49 8.65
CA THR A 103 14.55 -0.32 8.48
C THR A 103 16.02 -0.69 8.29
N ARG A 104 16.87 0.28 7.96
CA ARG A 104 18.31 0.08 7.87
C ARG A 104 18.94 -0.37 9.19
N GLU A 105 18.41 0.12 10.33
CA GLU A 105 18.99 -0.14 11.66
C GLU A 105 18.31 -1.30 12.40
N GLY A 106 17.18 -1.82 11.88
CA GLY A 106 16.45 -2.91 12.50
C GLY A 106 15.01 -2.98 12.12
N LEU A 107 14.22 -3.69 12.93
CA LEU A 107 12.79 -3.86 12.77
C LEU A 107 12.06 -2.91 13.73
N SER A 108 11.07 -2.19 13.23
CA SER A 108 10.17 -1.35 14.03
C SER A 108 8.75 -1.89 13.98
N LEU A 109 8.06 -1.90 15.09
CA LEU A 109 6.63 -2.21 15.20
C LEU A 109 5.89 -0.93 15.60
N TYR A 110 4.93 -0.50 14.78
CA TYR A 110 4.12 0.67 15.05
C TYR A 110 2.95 0.34 15.98
N ASN A 111 2.76 1.19 16.98
CA ASN A 111 1.65 1.10 17.94
C ASN A 111 0.62 2.20 17.63
N HIS A 112 -0.52 1.82 17.03
CA HIS A 112 -1.59 2.75 16.66
C HIS A 112 -2.16 3.56 17.82
N ARG A 113 -2.29 2.92 19.02
CA ARG A 113 -2.94 3.58 20.18
C ARG A 113 -2.08 4.69 20.77
N LYS A 114 -0.75 4.52 20.72
CA LYS A 114 0.21 5.44 21.34
C LYS A 114 0.88 6.35 20.32
N ASN A 115 0.74 6.04 19.02
CA ASN A 115 1.48 6.67 17.93
C ASN A 115 3.01 6.63 18.16
N GLU A 116 3.51 5.47 18.59
CA GLU A 116 4.90 5.21 18.98
C GLU A 116 5.41 3.96 18.29
N PHE A 117 6.73 3.79 18.26
CA PHE A 117 7.38 2.59 17.74
C PHE A 117 8.06 1.81 18.85
N SER A 118 8.05 0.48 18.69
CA SER A 118 8.89 -0.45 19.46
C SER A 118 9.96 -0.98 18.52
N ASN A 119 11.24 -0.77 18.86
CA ASN A 119 12.37 -1.07 17.97
C ASN A 119 13.12 -2.31 18.41
N PHE A 120 13.48 -3.15 17.44
CA PHE A 120 14.25 -4.37 17.58
C PHE A 120 15.51 -4.23 16.69
N PHE A 121 16.64 -3.92 17.32
CA PHE A 121 17.91 -3.72 16.61
C PHE A 121 18.58 -5.04 16.26
N TYR A 122 19.43 -5.05 15.23
CA TYR A 122 20.19 -6.22 14.82
C TYR A 122 21.26 -6.58 15.86
N LEU A 123 20.86 -7.24 16.93
CA LEU A 123 21.81 -7.79 17.91
C LEU A 123 22.19 -9.24 17.61
N ASN A 124 21.50 -9.93 16.69
CA ASN A 124 21.82 -11.31 16.25
C ASN A 124 21.18 -11.62 14.88
N SER A 125 21.84 -12.49 14.12
CA SER A 125 21.41 -13.03 12.82
C SER A 125 19.99 -13.60 12.77
N ALA A 126 19.34 -13.88 13.92
CA ALA A 126 17.98 -14.38 14.04
C ALA A 126 16.90 -13.39 13.50
N VAL A 127 17.09 -12.08 13.67
CA VAL A 127 16.11 -11.06 13.20
C VAL A 127 16.17 -10.95 11.67
N PHE A 128 17.35 -11.11 11.06
CA PHE A 128 17.51 -11.16 9.62
C PHE A 128 16.77 -12.36 9.00
N PHE A 129 16.76 -13.51 9.67
CA PHE A 129 16.01 -14.70 9.24
C PHE A 129 14.49 -14.51 9.34
N LEU A 130 14.00 -13.81 10.36
CA LEU A 130 12.57 -13.51 10.53
C LEU A 130 12.06 -12.61 9.40
N VAL A 131 12.75 -11.52 9.08
CA VAL A 131 12.40 -10.61 7.99
C VAL A 131 12.44 -11.35 6.65
N ARG A 132 13.47 -12.19 6.39
CA ARG A 132 13.57 -13.02 5.18
C ARG A 132 12.44 -14.05 5.08
N LYS A 133 12.02 -14.63 6.20
CA LYS A 133 10.91 -15.61 6.23
C LYS A 133 9.56 -14.95 5.91
N PHE A 134 9.34 -13.70 6.31
CA PHE A 134 8.14 -12.92 5.92
C PHE A 134 8.14 -12.58 4.42
N TYR A 135 9.31 -12.39 3.79
CA TYR A 135 9.42 -12.12 2.36
C TYR A 135 9.23 -13.34 1.47
N MET A 136 9.48 -14.56 1.97
CA MET A 136 9.40 -15.80 1.18
C MET A 136 8.05 -16.56 1.31
N LEU A 137 7.10 -16.06 2.09
CA LEU A 137 5.79 -16.70 2.31
C LEU A 137 4.65 -16.03 1.54
N ARG A 138 4.99 -15.33 0.44
CA ARG A 138 4.02 -14.86 -0.57
C ARG A 138 4.20 -15.58 -1.88
#